data_5db51098701150c85db6f55a3c928b99
#
_entry.id   5db51098701150c85db6f55a3c928b99
#
_cell.length_a   1.000
_cell.length_b   1.000
_cell.length_c   1.000
_cell.angle_alpha   90.00
_cell.angle_beta   90.00
_cell.angle_gamma   90.00
#
_symmetry.space_group_name_H-M   'P 1'
#
loop_
_entity.id
_entity.type
_entity.pdbx_description
1 polymer ?
#
loop_
_entity_poly.entity_id
_entity_poly.type
_entity_poly.pdbx_seq_one_letter_code
_entity_poly.pdbx_strand_id
1 'polypeptide(L)'
;MNRQASVVGLCSAFTVAFVIGSHEVSAQTCVSQAPHYLLTSDTVDWSIQVASGQSCLRGLRYGNVVLQKVSLAAPPKSGNVQLVGPAFRYTANPGVHGEDSFTIEVSGVAGKVPGTSTMHVAVSVKE
;
A
#
# COMPACT_ATOMS: atom_id res chain seq x y z
N MET A 1 78.62 -10.79 -6.22
CA MET A 1 77.85 -9.61 -5.96
C MET A 1 76.40 -9.92 -6.26
N ASN A 2 75.68 -10.20 -5.23
CA ASN A 2 74.28 -10.54 -5.37
C ASN A 2 73.42 -9.29 -5.19
N ARG A 3 72.89 -8.84 -6.26
CA ARG A 3 71.83 -7.85 -6.19
C ARG A 3 70.54 -8.58 -6.14
N GLN A 4 70.02 -8.65 -4.97
CA GLN A 4 68.61 -9.04 -4.80
C GLN A 4 67.72 -7.90 -5.23
N ALA A 5 67.12 -8.06 -6.37
CA ALA A 5 66.04 -7.22 -6.74
C ALA A 5 64.85 -7.65 -5.89
N SER A 6 64.53 -6.92 -4.86
CA SER A 6 63.28 -7.07 -4.15
C SER A 6 62.15 -6.66 -5.06
N VAL A 7 61.56 -7.62 -5.67
CA VAL A 7 60.26 -7.40 -6.30
C VAL A 7 59.26 -7.23 -5.18
N VAL A 8 59.03 -5.99 -4.82
CA VAL A 8 57.88 -5.68 -3.97
C VAL A 8 56.67 -5.86 -4.85
N GLY A 9 56.08 -7.01 -4.75
CA GLY A 9 54.77 -7.23 -5.34
C GLY A 9 53.80 -6.30 -4.66
N LEU A 10 53.42 -5.25 -5.33
CA LEU A 10 52.24 -4.49 -4.95
C LEU A 10 51.04 -5.39 -5.20
N CYS A 11 50.63 -6.08 -4.17
CA CYS A 11 49.28 -6.59 -4.14
C CYS A 11 48.34 -5.39 -4.00
N SER A 12 47.95 -4.83 -5.11
CA SER A 12 46.81 -3.96 -5.14
C SER A 12 45.62 -4.82 -4.79
N ALA A 13 45.30 -4.85 -3.50
CA ALA A 13 44.03 -5.35 -3.08
C ALA A 13 42.96 -4.38 -3.62
N PHE A 14 42.47 -4.70 -4.80
CA PHE A 14 41.22 -4.09 -5.25
C PHE A 14 40.12 -4.56 -4.31
N THR A 15 39.91 -3.80 -3.26
CA THR A 15 38.71 -3.91 -2.51
C THR A 15 37.60 -3.38 -3.42
N VAL A 16 37.01 -4.27 -4.18
CA VAL A 16 35.71 -3.96 -4.80
C VAL A 16 34.76 -3.80 -3.66
N ALA A 17 34.56 -2.57 -3.23
CA ALA A 17 33.45 -2.25 -2.37
C ALA A 17 32.19 -2.55 -3.18
N PHE A 18 31.62 -3.71 -2.99
CA PHE A 18 30.25 -3.97 -3.39
C PHE A 18 29.40 -3.03 -2.54
N VAL A 19 29.09 -1.89 -3.08
CA VAL A 19 27.96 -1.13 -2.61
C VAL A 19 26.75 -1.96 -3.03
N ILE A 20 26.36 -2.87 -2.16
CA ILE A 20 25.03 -3.44 -2.23
C ILE A 20 24.14 -2.26 -1.93
N GLY A 21 23.69 -1.58 -2.97
CA GLY A 21 22.58 -0.68 -2.85
C GLY A 21 21.45 -1.53 -2.31
N SER A 22 21.21 -1.43 -1.00
CA SER A 22 19.97 -1.90 -0.44
C SER A 22 18.88 -1.12 -1.15
N HIS A 23 18.33 -1.72 -2.18
CA HIS A 23 17.03 -1.33 -2.62
C HIS A 23 16.12 -1.63 -1.43
N GLU A 24 15.94 -0.65 -0.57
CA GLU A 24 14.79 -0.66 0.25
C GLU A 24 13.61 -0.64 -0.71
N VAL A 25 13.16 -1.82 -1.04
CA VAL A 25 11.79 -1.96 -1.49
C VAL A 25 11.01 -1.38 -0.35
N SER A 26 10.58 -0.15 -0.52
CA SER A 26 9.66 0.52 0.35
C SER A 26 8.39 -0.33 0.37
N ALA A 27 8.49 -1.43 1.14
CA ALA A 27 7.43 -2.39 1.27
C ALA A 27 6.33 -1.69 2.03
N GLN A 28 5.29 -1.34 1.32
CA GLN A 28 4.01 -1.12 1.91
C GLN A 28 3.88 0.10 2.78
N THR A 29 3.64 1.14 2.14
CA THR A 29 3.15 2.36 2.73
C THR A 29 1.74 2.29 3.28
N CYS A 30 1.02 1.19 3.04
CA CYS A 30 -0.36 1.02 3.48
C CYS A 30 -0.44 0.17 4.74
N VAL A 31 -0.04 0.70 5.85
CA VAL A 31 -0.09 -0.04 7.10
C VAL A 31 -1.41 0.23 7.80
N SER A 32 -2.40 -0.60 7.58
CA SER A 32 -3.53 -0.67 8.48
C SER A 32 -4.28 -1.98 8.31
N GLN A 33 -4.88 -2.41 9.39
CA GLN A 33 -5.71 -3.60 9.42
C GLN A 33 -7.09 -3.25 8.87
N ALA A 34 -7.57 -4.04 7.92
CA ALA A 34 -8.90 -3.84 7.37
C ALA A 34 -9.97 -4.03 8.45
N PRO A 35 -10.95 -3.12 8.55
CA PRO A 35 -12.03 -3.29 9.49
C PRO A 35 -12.96 -4.43 9.05
N HIS A 36 -13.59 -5.07 10.01
CA HIS A 36 -14.62 -6.05 9.74
C HIS A 36 -15.96 -5.37 9.54
N TYR A 37 -16.56 -5.57 8.40
CA TYR A 37 -17.92 -5.11 8.10
C TYR A 37 -18.87 -6.30 8.09
N LEU A 38 -20.15 -6.06 8.34
CA LEU A 38 -21.12 -7.11 8.61
C LEU A 38 -22.19 -7.28 7.53
N LEU A 39 -22.25 -6.40 6.55
CA LEU A 39 -23.31 -6.32 5.54
C LEU A 39 -24.71 -6.19 6.16
N THR A 40 -24.80 -5.40 7.22
CA THR A 40 -26.05 -5.12 7.95
C THR A 40 -26.44 -3.65 7.86
N SER A 41 -26.14 -3.00 6.76
CA SER A 41 -26.25 -1.54 6.58
C SER A 41 -25.36 -0.77 7.56
N ASP A 42 -24.28 -1.38 7.97
CA ASP A 42 -23.31 -0.84 8.90
C ASP A 42 -22.32 0.10 8.20
N THR A 43 -21.75 0.99 9.00
CA THR A 43 -20.67 1.88 8.57
C THR A 43 -19.43 1.57 9.38
N VAL A 44 -18.29 1.40 8.70
CA VAL A 44 -17.01 1.17 9.34
C VAL A 44 -16.01 2.22 8.91
N ASP A 45 -15.07 2.53 9.78
CA ASP A 45 -13.98 3.47 9.53
C ASP A 45 -12.67 2.71 9.30
N TRP A 46 -11.93 3.15 8.31
CA TRP A 46 -10.64 2.59 7.96
C TRP A 46 -9.62 3.70 7.81
N SER A 47 -8.44 3.53 8.36
CA SER A 47 -7.34 4.48 8.22
C SER A 47 -6.19 3.84 7.48
N ILE A 48 -5.68 4.51 6.45
CA ILE A 48 -4.51 4.09 5.68
C ILE A 48 -3.48 5.20 5.64
N GLN A 49 -2.22 4.81 5.45
CA GLN A 49 -1.12 5.75 5.23
C GLN A 49 -0.48 5.46 3.88
N VAL A 50 -0.22 6.51 3.13
CA VAL A 50 0.37 6.43 1.79
C VAL A 50 1.40 7.52 1.63
N ALA A 51 2.55 7.23 1.04
CA ALA A 51 3.51 8.25 0.67
C ALA A 51 3.03 9.02 -0.57
N SER A 52 3.40 10.28 -0.66
CA SER A 52 3.09 11.12 -1.82
C SER A 52 3.52 10.45 -3.13
N GLY A 53 2.63 10.44 -4.11
CA GLY A 53 2.88 9.80 -5.41
C GLY A 53 2.84 8.27 -5.41
N GLN A 54 2.59 7.64 -4.27
CA GLN A 54 2.55 6.19 -4.13
C GLN A 54 1.12 5.66 -4.10
N SER A 55 0.98 4.36 -4.28
CA SER A 55 -0.30 3.65 -4.30
C SER A 55 -0.44 2.71 -3.13
N CYS A 56 -1.69 2.52 -2.73
CA CYS A 56 -2.11 1.58 -1.70
C CYS A 56 -3.19 0.67 -2.28
N LEU A 57 -2.89 -0.61 -2.40
CA LEU A 57 -3.85 -1.63 -2.83
C LEU A 57 -4.32 -2.44 -1.63
N ARG A 58 -5.63 -2.49 -1.42
CA ARG A 58 -6.23 -3.24 -0.32
C ARG A 58 -7.41 -4.09 -0.77
N GLY A 59 -7.37 -5.35 -0.40
CA GLY A 59 -8.49 -6.26 -0.59
C GLY A 59 -9.61 -6.00 0.40
N LEU A 60 -10.84 -6.23 -0.05
CA LEU A 60 -12.05 -6.01 0.75
C LEU A 60 -12.68 -7.31 1.23
N ARG A 61 -12.22 -8.45 0.74
CA ARG A 61 -12.75 -9.75 1.14
C ARG A 61 -12.25 -10.15 2.52
N TYR A 62 -13.13 -10.70 3.32
CA TYR A 62 -12.74 -11.41 4.52
C TYR A 62 -13.78 -12.47 4.90
N GLY A 63 -13.36 -13.50 5.62
CA GLY A 63 -14.23 -14.53 6.17
C GLY A 63 -15.13 -15.19 5.11
N ASN A 64 -16.40 -15.34 5.46
CA ASN A 64 -17.41 -15.99 4.62
C ASN A 64 -18.22 -15.01 3.76
N VAL A 65 -17.75 -13.78 3.64
CA VAL A 65 -18.44 -12.76 2.86
C VAL A 65 -18.17 -12.97 1.38
N VAL A 66 -19.22 -13.03 0.58
CA VAL A 66 -19.16 -13.02 -0.87
C VAL A 66 -19.52 -11.64 -1.36
N LEU A 67 -18.53 -10.87 -1.81
CA LEU A 67 -18.77 -9.55 -2.38
C LEU A 67 -19.32 -9.69 -3.79
N GLN A 68 -20.42 -8.98 -4.05
CA GLN A 68 -21.08 -8.95 -5.35
C GLN A 68 -20.85 -7.62 -6.07
N LYS A 69 -20.75 -6.53 -5.32
CA LYS A 69 -20.55 -5.19 -5.89
C LYS A 69 -19.73 -4.33 -4.94
N VAL A 70 -18.79 -3.60 -5.52
CA VAL A 70 -18.02 -2.56 -4.86
C VAL A 70 -18.20 -1.28 -5.65
N SER A 71 -18.52 -0.18 -4.99
CA SER A 71 -18.69 1.12 -5.63
C SER A 71 -18.03 2.22 -4.82
N LEU A 72 -17.58 3.26 -5.52
CA LEU A 72 -17.03 4.46 -4.90
C LEU A 72 -18.17 5.45 -4.66
N ALA A 73 -18.58 5.62 -3.41
CA ALA A 73 -19.68 6.51 -3.04
C ALA A 73 -19.24 7.97 -2.97
N ALA A 74 -18.00 8.23 -2.55
CA ALA A 74 -17.42 9.56 -2.52
C ALA A 74 -15.93 9.48 -2.90
N PRO A 75 -15.50 10.25 -3.92
CA PRO A 75 -14.11 10.23 -4.36
C PRO A 75 -13.19 11.01 -3.43
N PRO A 76 -11.87 10.72 -3.44
CA PRO A 76 -10.90 11.51 -2.72
C PRO A 76 -10.63 12.85 -3.42
N LYS A 77 -10.02 13.79 -2.71
CA LYS A 77 -9.69 15.13 -3.24
C LYS A 77 -8.24 15.22 -3.73
N SER A 78 -7.34 14.50 -3.08
CA SER A 78 -5.89 14.63 -3.31
C SER A 78 -5.28 13.37 -3.91
N GLY A 79 -6.08 12.54 -4.49
CA GLY A 79 -5.65 11.29 -5.10
C GLY A 79 -6.72 10.69 -5.98
N ASN A 80 -6.49 9.45 -6.38
CA ASN A 80 -7.38 8.69 -7.23
C ASN A 80 -7.64 7.31 -6.63
N VAL A 81 -8.88 6.86 -6.69
CA VAL A 81 -9.28 5.50 -6.29
C VAL A 81 -9.71 4.72 -7.53
N GLN A 82 -9.08 3.58 -7.75
CA GLN A 82 -9.50 2.59 -8.72
C GLN A 82 -10.04 1.36 -8.01
N LEU A 83 -11.18 0.87 -8.46
CA LEU A 83 -11.75 -0.39 -7.99
C LEU A 83 -11.23 -1.51 -8.88
N VAL A 84 -10.57 -2.49 -8.27
CA VAL A 84 -9.94 -3.62 -8.96
C VAL A 84 -10.54 -4.90 -8.38
N GLY A 85 -11.63 -5.39 -9.01
CA GLY A 85 -12.37 -6.51 -8.45
C GLY A 85 -12.83 -6.23 -7.02
N PRO A 86 -12.60 -7.16 -6.06
CA PRO A 86 -12.96 -6.96 -4.67
C PRO A 86 -11.87 -6.20 -3.88
N ALA A 87 -11.24 -5.22 -4.51
CA ALA A 87 -10.15 -4.45 -3.93
C ALA A 87 -10.24 -2.99 -4.38
N PHE A 88 -9.57 -2.10 -3.66
CA PHE A 88 -9.35 -0.73 -4.11
C PHE A 88 -7.87 -0.41 -4.16
N ARG A 89 -7.51 0.48 -5.09
CA ARG A 89 -6.19 1.09 -5.14
C ARG A 89 -6.36 2.59 -5.01
N TYR A 90 -5.81 3.14 -3.93
CA TYR A 90 -5.67 4.58 -3.77
C TYR A 90 -4.28 5.01 -4.23
N THR A 91 -4.20 6.04 -5.05
CA THR A 91 -2.93 6.65 -5.47
C THR A 91 -2.93 8.11 -5.05
N ALA A 92 -1.98 8.51 -4.21
CA ALA A 92 -1.81 9.90 -3.84
C ALA A 92 -1.18 10.67 -4.99
N ASN A 93 -1.70 11.87 -5.29
CA ASN A 93 -1.09 12.74 -6.30
C ASN A 93 0.33 13.14 -5.88
N PRO A 94 1.28 13.25 -6.83
CA PRO A 94 2.63 13.70 -6.51
C PRO A 94 2.64 15.09 -5.87
N GLY A 95 3.47 15.29 -4.84
CA GLY A 95 3.62 16.57 -4.16
C GLY A 95 2.52 16.90 -3.15
N VAL A 96 1.51 16.07 -3.02
CA VAL A 96 0.43 16.25 -2.04
C VAL A 96 0.80 15.57 -0.73
N HIS A 97 0.51 16.21 0.37
CA HIS A 97 0.64 15.64 1.72
C HIS A 97 -0.52 16.16 2.58
N GLY A 98 -0.79 15.45 3.65
CA GLY A 98 -1.88 15.76 4.57
C GLY A 98 -2.99 14.72 4.55
N GLU A 99 -4.19 15.16 4.86
CA GLU A 99 -5.34 14.29 5.01
C GLU A 99 -6.19 14.25 3.75
N ASP A 100 -6.66 13.06 3.42
CA ASP A 100 -7.64 12.82 2.36
C ASP A 100 -8.65 11.78 2.86
N SER A 101 -9.72 11.61 2.16
CA SER A 101 -10.72 10.59 2.50
C SER A 101 -11.55 10.20 1.29
N PHE A 102 -12.06 8.99 1.30
CA PHE A 102 -13.01 8.52 0.32
C PHE A 102 -13.97 7.51 0.97
N THR A 103 -15.07 7.25 0.31
CA THR A 103 -16.09 6.34 0.82
C THR A 103 -16.36 5.25 -0.20
N ILE A 104 -16.34 4.01 0.27
CA ILE A 104 -16.67 2.82 -0.52
C ILE A 104 -17.94 2.20 0.04
N GLU A 105 -18.83 1.80 -0.86
CA GLU A 105 -19.98 0.98 -0.52
C GLU A 105 -19.78 -0.42 -1.09
N VAL A 106 -19.99 -1.42 -0.26
CA VAL A 106 -19.92 -2.83 -0.66
C VAL A 106 -21.26 -3.49 -0.46
N SER A 107 -21.63 -4.36 -1.37
CA SER A 107 -22.79 -5.23 -1.24
C SER A 107 -22.39 -6.67 -1.52
N GLY A 108 -23.08 -7.57 -0.87
CA GLY A 108 -22.79 -8.98 -0.98
C GLY A 108 -23.66 -9.81 -0.08
N VAL A 109 -23.17 -11.01 0.21
CA VAL A 109 -23.87 -11.99 1.03
C VAL A 109 -22.94 -12.46 2.15
N ALA A 110 -23.41 -12.33 3.37
CA ALA A 110 -22.75 -12.89 4.55
C ALA A 110 -23.53 -14.15 4.98
N GLY A 111 -22.93 -15.32 4.78
CA GLY A 111 -23.65 -16.57 4.90
C GLY A 111 -24.72 -16.67 3.82
N LYS A 112 -25.99 -16.58 4.22
CA LYS A 112 -27.14 -16.57 3.29
C LYS A 112 -27.90 -15.26 3.26
N VAL A 113 -27.39 -14.25 3.95
CA VAL A 113 -28.08 -12.96 4.12
C VAL A 113 -27.43 -11.90 3.25
N PRO A 114 -28.16 -11.35 2.27
CA PRO A 114 -27.66 -10.22 1.49
C PRO A 114 -27.69 -8.92 2.29
N GLY A 115 -26.74 -8.02 2.01
CA GLY A 115 -26.67 -6.74 2.68
C GLY A 115 -25.61 -5.83 2.09
N THR A 116 -25.50 -4.66 2.69
CA THR A 116 -24.55 -3.62 2.31
C THR A 116 -23.78 -3.11 3.52
N SER A 117 -22.58 -2.59 3.26
CA SER A 117 -21.78 -1.87 4.24
C SER A 117 -21.16 -0.64 3.59
N THR A 118 -20.95 0.39 4.39
CA THR A 118 -20.27 1.61 3.99
C THR A 118 -18.93 1.70 4.71
N MET A 119 -17.85 1.99 3.97
CA MET A 119 -16.52 2.18 4.52
C MET A 119 -16.05 3.60 4.30
N HIS A 120 -15.80 4.33 5.38
CA HIS A 120 -15.13 5.61 5.35
C HIS A 120 -13.63 5.38 5.49
N VAL A 121 -12.87 5.67 4.45
CA VAL A 121 -11.43 5.49 4.45
C VAL A 121 -10.77 6.85 4.63
N ALA A 122 -10.11 7.02 5.76
CA ALA A 122 -9.27 8.18 6.04
C ALA A 122 -7.85 7.89 5.55
N VAL A 123 -7.29 8.82 4.78
CA VAL A 123 -5.96 8.67 4.19
C VAL A 123 -5.03 9.72 4.77
N SER A 124 -3.90 9.29 5.30
CA SER A 124 -2.80 10.17 5.69
C SER A 124 -1.71 10.07 4.63
N VAL A 125 -1.51 11.14 3.88
CA VAL A 125 -0.49 11.21 2.84
C VAL A 125 0.78 11.80 3.44
N LYS A 126 1.85 11.02 3.44
CA LYS A 126 3.18 11.39 3.95
C LYS A 126 4.08 11.85 2.81
N GLU A 127 5.04 12.68 3.14
CA GLU A 127 6.09 13.07 2.20
C GLU A 127 7.04 11.93 1.83
#